data_9f6839440fb75ddce350e6e18d0a961a
#
_entry.id   9f6839440fb75ddce350e6e18d0a961a
#
_cell.length_a   1.000
_cell.length_b   1.000
_cell.length_c   1.000
_cell.angle_alpha   90.00
_cell.angle_beta   90.00
_cell.angle_gamma   90.00
#
_symmetry.space_group_name_H-M   'P 1'
#
loop_
_entity.id
_entity.type
_entity.pdbx_description
1 polymer ?
#
loop_
_entity_poly.entity_id
_entity_poly.type
_entity_poly.pdbx_seq_one_letter_code
_entity_poly.pdbx_strand_id
1 'polypeptide(L)'
;MLYVASLRRYSILMVLAGLLVSVLAPASPAQVPVEEFEGDPIELPTYEEPSISRPLTRDSSILSLLGGQRLLTEADGAIAVQDYANAEQKLQEARRVFNQLSNFYQQLSSTFSGIDNRISDDQRRTALETAQLRDQATYDLALVHIAQSQPDLAVPLLIQIVRSQNPTTNLGRESYQRLFEIGFVEAPLQAISDVDPANGFGGSSDMLLSQAGGDRLLARAGDAISAQDYTRALEQLQEARQVFNQLSNFYQELAGSFSGIDGNLSETLRRSALRTAESRDEATYQLALVHRAQDQSELAVPLLIQIVRSQNPTSPLGRKAYQQLFELGFVQTPYPRYQTN
;
A
#
# COMPACT_ATOMS: atom_id res chain seq x y z
N MET A 1 11.16 -17.61 21.68
CA MET A 1 12.37 -18.07 20.98
C MET A 1 12.07 -19.26 20.04
N LEU A 2 10.98 -19.23 19.26
CA LEU A 2 10.51 -20.35 18.41
C LEU A 2 9.76 -19.89 17.14
N TYR A 3 10.07 -18.70 16.59
CA TYR A 3 9.35 -18.15 15.42
C TYR A 3 10.19 -18.00 14.14
N VAL A 4 11.45 -18.46 14.14
CA VAL A 4 12.35 -18.36 12.97
C VAL A 4 12.24 -19.59 12.04
N ALA A 5 11.51 -20.65 12.42
CA ALA A 5 11.57 -21.93 11.71
C ALA A 5 10.57 -22.11 10.55
N SER A 6 9.66 -21.17 10.28
CA SER A 6 8.63 -21.36 9.23
C SER A 6 8.93 -20.68 7.88
N LEU A 7 10.05 -19.99 7.75
CA LEU A 7 10.49 -19.33 6.50
C LEU A 7 11.15 -20.28 5.48
N ARG A 8 11.22 -21.57 5.77
CA ARG A 8 11.75 -22.57 4.83
C ARG A 8 10.59 -23.40 4.27
N ARG A 9 10.19 -23.12 3.02
CA ARG A 9 9.72 -24.09 2.02
C ARG A 9 8.78 -23.45 0.99
N TYR A 10 9.35 -22.72 0.03
CA TYR A 10 8.79 -22.70 -1.31
C TYR A 10 9.93 -22.84 -2.32
N SER A 11 10.37 -24.09 -2.51
CA SER A 11 11.16 -24.47 -3.68
C SER A 11 10.24 -24.43 -4.88
N ILE A 12 10.55 -23.55 -5.83
CA ILE A 12 9.92 -23.49 -7.16
C ILE A 12 10.32 -24.75 -7.89
N LEU A 13 9.36 -25.66 -8.09
CA LEU A 13 9.47 -26.83 -8.98
C LEU A 13 9.13 -26.34 -10.39
N MET A 14 10.14 -26.05 -11.22
CA MET A 14 10.00 -25.89 -12.65
C MET A 14 9.71 -27.24 -13.28
N VAL A 15 8.46 -27.45 -13.76
CA VAL A 15 8.11 -28.57 -14.63
C VAL A 15 8.39 -28.18 -16.08
N LEU A 16 9.45 -28.74 -16.65
CA LEU A 16 9.72 -28.71 -18.10
C LEU A 16 8.79 -29.69 -18.80
N ALA A 17 7.77 -29.18 -19.50
CA ALA A 17 6.97 -29.96 -20.44
C ALA A 17 7.57 -29.81 -21.84
N GLY A 18 8.27 -30.86 -22.31
CA GLY A 18 8.77 -30.98 -23.69
C GLY A 18 7.62 -31.28 -24.64
N LEU A 19 7.41 -30.48 -25.66
CA LEU A 19 6.51 -30.69 -26.76
C LEU A 19 7.31 -31.16 -28.00
N LEU A 20 7.12 -32.42 -28.39
CA LEU A 20 7.57 -33.00 -29.65
C LEU A 20 6.73 -32.42 -30.81
N VAL A 21 7.37 -31.66 -31.70
CA VAL A 21 6.76 -31.20 -32.95
C VAL A 21 7.16 -32.16 -34.09
N SER A 22 6.17 -32.82 -34.64
CA SER A 22 6.31 -33.67 -35.82
C SER A 22 6.45 -32.82 -37.08
N VAL A 23 7.51 -33.07 -37.84
CA VAL A 23 7.79 -32.41 -39.12
C VAL A 23 6.93 -33.04 -40.21
N LEU A 24 6.00 -32.30 -40.80
CA LEU A 24 5.38 -32.63 -42.11
C LEU A 24 6.17 -31.92 -43.21
N ALA A 25 6.64 -32.68 -44.20
CA ALA A 25 7.29 -32.14 -45.39
C ALA A 25 6.31 -31.47 -46.34
N PRO A 26 6.64 -30.35 -46.97
CA PRO A 26 5.80 -29.73 -47.98
C PRO A 26 6.05 -30.32 -49.38
N ALA A 27 4.96 -30.43 -50.14
CA ALA A 27 4.93 -30.87 -51.54
C ALA A 27 5.51 -29.76 -52.45
N SER A 28 6.24 -30.20 -53.50
CA SER A 28 6.84 -29.34 -54.54
C SER A 28 5.79 -28.61 -55.38
N PRO A 29 5.96 -27.31 -55.67
CA PRO A 29 5.17 -26.61 -56.68
C PRO A 29 5.78 -26.80 -58.08
N ALA A 30 4.89 -26.82 -59.05
CA ALA A 30 5.17 -26.96 -60.47
C ALA A 30 5.94 -25.77 -61.03
N GLN A 31 6.90 -26.05 -61.95
CA GLN A 31 7.67 -25.09 -62.70
C GLN A 31 6.83 -24.34 -63.73
N VAL A 32 6.88 -23.01 -63.69
CA VAL A 32 6.40 -22.11 -64.76
C VAL A 32 7.62 -21.64 -65.54
N PRO A 33 7.62 -21.56 -66.87
CA PRO A 33 8.78 -21.12 -67.66
C PRO A 33 9.04 -19.62 -67.44
N VAL A 34 10.30 -19.30 -67.16
CA VAL A 34 10.78 -17.90 -67.06
C VAL A 34 11.29 -17.46 -68.43
N GLU A 35 10.72 -16.43 -69.03
CA GLU A 35 11.33 -15.68 -70.15
C GLU A 35 12.56 -14.94 -69.63
N GLU A 36 13.71 -15.16 -70.28
CA GLU A 36 14.95 -14.44 -70.03
C GLU A 36 14.80 -12.95 -70.42
N PHE A 37 14.87 -12.10 -69.42
CA PHE A 37 15.03 -10.67 -69.62
C PHE A 37 16.51 -10.31 -69.37
N GLU A 38 17.27 -10.08 -70.43
CA GLU A 38 18.62 -9.51 -70.33
C GLU A 38 18.51 -8.05 -69.89
N GLY A 39 18.71 -7.79 -68.61
CA GLY A 39 18.92 -6.43 -68.05
C GLY A 39 20.15 -6.48 -67.14
N ASP A 40 20.97 -5.46 -67.21
CA ASP A 40 22.17 -5.29 -66.37
C ASP A 40 21.86 -5.59 -64.88
N PRO A 41 22.76 -6.22 -64.12
CA PRO A 41 22.51 -6.55 -62.75
C PRO A 41 22.37 -5.26 -61.92
N ILE A 42 21.15 -5.00 -61.48
CA ILE A 42 20.88 -4.03 -60.44
C ILE A 42 21.56 -4.55 -59.17
N GLU A 43 22.70 -3.96 -58.79
CA GLU A 43 23.26 -4.15 -57.46
C GLU A 43 22.24 -3.68 -56.42
N LEU A 44 21.50 -4.63 -55.88
CA LEU A 44 20.69 -4.39 -54.69
C LEU A 44 21.62 -4.01 -53.54
N PRO A 45 21.38 -2.90 -52.81
CA PRO A 45 22.18 -2.59 -51.66
C PRO A 45 22.12 -3.82 -50.71
N THR A 46 23.29 -4.33 -50.41
CA THR A 46 23.46 -5.38 -49.39
C THR A 46 22.91 -4.80 -48.10
N TYR A 47 21.68 -5.19 -47.71
CA TYR A 47 21.22 -4.95 -46.35
C TYR A 47 22.11 -5.83 -45.48
N GLU A 48 23.12 -5.22 -44.83
CA GLU A 48 23.71 -5.80 -43.66
C GLU A 48 22.59 -6.01 -42.66
N GLU A 49 22.20 -7.27 -42.42
CA GLU A 49 21.34 -7.59 -41.28
C GLU A 49 21.98 -6.89 -40.09
N PRO A 50 21.21 -6.04 -39.35
CA PRO A 50 21.75 -5.43 -38.17
C PRO A 50 22.25 -6.58 -37.32
N SER A 51 23.58 -6.65 -37.11
CA SER A 51 24.18 -7.59 -36.20
C SER A 51 23.39 -7.42 -34.91
N ILE A 52 22.63 -8.47 -34.53
CA ILE A 52 21.95 -8.53 -33.23
C ILE A 52 23.09 -8.56 -32.25
N SER A 53 23.57 -7.35 -31.89
CA SER A 53 24.55 -7.18 -30.85
C SER A 53 23.89 -7.75 -29.59
N ARG A 54 24.39 -8.90 -29.18
CA ARG A 54 23.98 -9.51 -27.91
C ARG A 54 24.00 -8.41 -26.87
N PRO A 55 22.87 -8.16 -26.15
CA PRO A 55 22.81 -7.09 -25.19
C PRO A 55 23.99 -7.27 -24.21
N LEU A 56 24.82 -6.23 -24.08
CA LEU A 56 25.90 -6.14 -23.11
C LEU A 56 25.34 -6.61 -21.77
N THR A 57 25.86 -7.75 -21.29
CA THR A 57 25.62 -8.41 -20.02
C THR A 57 24.53 -7.78 -19.14
N ARG A 58 23.27 -8.21 -19.32
CA ARG A 58 22.14 -7.92 -18.42
C ARG A 58 22.46 -8.29 -16.96
N ASP A 59 23.43 -9.16 -16.75
CA ASP A 59 23.66 -9.86 -15.49
C ASP A 59 24.37 -8.98 -14.44
N SER A 60 25.00 -7.87 -14.82
CA SER A 60 25.68 -6.96 -13.90
C SER A 60 24.89 -5.71 -13.55
N SER A 61 23.81 -5.40 -14.27
CA SER A 61 23.00 -4.20 -14.00
C SER A 61 22.08 -4.42 -12.79
N ILE A 62 22.09 -3.48 -11.85
CA ILE A 62 21.14 -3.45 -10.74
C ILE A 62 19.73 -3.23 -11.30
N LEU A 63 19.57 -2.38 -12.33
CA LEU A 63 18.28 -2.13 -12.99
C LEU A 63 17.99 -3.25 -14.02
N SER A 64 17.81 -4.46 -13.52
CA SER A 64 17.41 -5.65 -14.26
C SER A 64 16.61 -6.57 -13.34
N LEU A 65 15.85 -7.51 -13.95
CA LEU A 65 15.11 -8.51 -13.18
C LEU A 65 16.08 -9.32 -12.28
N LEU A 66 17.21 -9.76 -12.82
CA LEU A 66 18.23 -10.49 -12.07
C LEU A 66 18.88 -9.62 -10.98
N GLY A 67 19.10 -8.32 -11.25
CA GLY A 67 19.59 -7.37 -10.26
C GLY A 67 18.65 -7.24 -9.06
N GLY A 68 17.36 -7.10 -9.33
CA GLY A 68 16.34 -7.07 -8.28
C GLY A 68 16.24 -8.39 -7.49
N GLN A 69 16.28 -9.53 -8.18
CA GLN A 69 16.25 -10.86 -7.53
C GLN A 69 17.50 -11.09 -6.66
N ARG A 70 18.68 -10.62 -7.09
CA ARG A 70 19.89 -10.68 -6.26
C ARG A 70 19.73 -9.87 -4.97
N LEU A 71 19.14 -8.67 -5.04
CA LEU A 71 18.87 -7.88 -3.84
C LEU A 71 17.93 -8.60 -2.87
N LEU A 72 16.90 -9.32 -3.37
CA LEU A 72 16.05 -10.17 -2.52
C LEU A 72 16.86 -11.28 -1.84
N THR A 73 17.71 -11.98 -2.59
CA THR A 73 18.57 -13.05 -2.04
C THR A 73 19.56 -12.51 -0.98
N GLU A 74 20.12 -11.31 -1.20
CA GLU A 74 20.98 -10.64 -0.22
C GLU A 74 20.20 -10.25 1.03
N ALA A 75 18.96 -9.79 0.88
CA ALA A 75 18.06 -9.49 2.00
C ALA A 75 17.72 -10.74 2.81
N ASP A 76 17.38 -11.85 2.15
CA ASP A 76 17.13 -13.14 2.81
C ASP A 76 18.34 -13.61 3.63
N GLY A 77 19.55 -13.44 3.06
CA GLY A 77 20.78 -13.73 3.77
C GLY A 77 20.97 -12.86 5.02
N ALA A 78 20.66 -11.57 4.92
CA ALA A 78 20.73 -10.65 6.06
C ALA A 78 19.66 -10.97 7.14
N ILE A 79 18.43 -11.32 6.74
CA ILE A 79 17.37 -11.78 7.65
C ILE A 79 17.79 -13.04 8.40
N ALA A 80 18.45 -14.00 7.71
CA ALA A 80 18.87 -15.26 8.31
C ALA A 80 19.88 -15.07 9.45
N VAL A 81 20.70 -14.01 9.40
CA VAL A 81 21.66 -13.64 10.44
C VAL A 81 21.15 -12.52 11.37
N GLN A 82 19.86 -12.15 11.24
CA GLN A 82 19.21 -11.10 12.01
C GLN A 82 19.82 -9.69 11.82
N ASP A 83 20.51 -9.46 10.70
CA ASP A 83 20.97 -8.13 10.27
C ASP A 83 19.82 -7.40 9.58
N TYR A 84 18.84 -6.99 10.40
CA TYR A 84 17.63 -6.34 9.89
C TYR A 84 17.88 -4.99 9.23
N ALA A 85 18.92 -4.26 9.63
CA ALA A 85 19.24 -2.98 9.02
C ALA A 85 19.71 -3.15 7.57
N ASN A 86 20.57 -4.12 7.30
CA ASN A 86 21.00 -4.46 5.96
C ASN A 86 19.86 -5.07 5.13
N ALA A 87 19.04 -5.94 5.73
CA ALA A 87 17.86 -6.50 5.09
C ALA A 87 16.88 -5.40 4.64
N GLU A 88 16.57 -4.44 5.50
CA GLU A 88 15.72 -3.28 5.19
C GLU A 88 16.27 -2.49 3.99
N GLN A 89 17.55 -2.16 3.99
CA GLN A 89 18.19 -1.44 2.88
C GLN A 89 18.06 -2.20 1.55
N LYS A 90 18.34 -3.51 1.55
CA LYS A 90 18.26 -4.36 0.36
C LYS A 90 16.82 -4.49 -0.16
N LEU A 91 15.84 -4.65 0.74
CA LEU A 91 14.43 -4.73 0.37
C LEU A 91 13.90 -3.41 -0.18
N GLN A 92 14.30 -2.28 0.40
CA GLN A 92 13.93 -0.95 -0.12
C GLN A 92 14.52 -0.72 -1.52
N GLU A 93 15.76 -1.17 -1.77
CA GLU A 93 16.41 -1.08 -3.07
C GLU A 93 15.72 -2.01 -4.08
N ALA A 94 15.42 -3.26 -3.72
CA ALA A 94 14.69 -4.21 -4.57
C ALA A 94 13.31 -3.66 -4.97
N ARG A 95 12.55 -3.12 -4.01
CA ARG A 95 11.25 -2.45 -4.28
C ARG A 95 11.39 -1.33 -5.30
N ARG A 96 12.43 -0.50 -5.16
CA ARG A 96 12.68 0.62 -6.09
C ARG A 96 12.99 0.11 -7.49
N VAL A 97 13.85 -0.90 -7.60
CA VAL A 97 14.21 -1.52 -8.88
C VAL A 97 12.98 -2.13 -9.57
N PHE A 98 12.22 -2.97 -8.86
CA PHE A 98 11.04 -3.61 -9.44
C PHE A 98 9.93 -2.62 -9.80
N ASN A 99 9.76 -1.55 -9.01
CA ASN A 99 8.81 -0.50 -9.34
C ASN A 99 9.20 0.25 -10.63
N GLN A 100 10.49 0.56 -10.81
CA GLN A 100 10.98 1.19 -12.04
C GLN A 100 10.81 0.25 -13.24
N LEU A 101 11.19 -1.02 -13.10
CA LEU A 101 11.04 -2.02 -14.16
C LEU A 101 9.57 -2.20 -14.56
N SER A 102 8.67 -2.35 -13.60
CA SER A 102 7.24 -2.47 -13.87
C SER A 102 6.71 -1.28 -14.66
N ASN A 103 7.07 -0.06 -14.26
CA ASN A 103 6.67 1.15 -14.97
C ASN A 103 7.25 1.21 -16.40
N PHE A 104 8.51 0.83 -16.59
CA PHE A 104 9.13 0.81 -17.92
C PHE A 104 8.46 -0.20 -18.84
N TYR A 105 8.19 -1.41 -18.36
CA TYR A 105 7.51 -2.43 -19.14
C TYR A 105 6.06 -2.06 -19.44
N GLN A 106 5.35 -1.37 -18.55
CA GLN A 106 4.01 -0.83 -18.83
C GLN A 106 4.05 0.23 -19.93
N GLN A 107 5.03 1.14 -19.88
CA GLN A 107 5.22 2.17 -20.91
C GLN A 107 5.53 1.53 -22.26
N LEU A 108 6.43 0.53 -22.31
CA LEU A 108 6.74 -0.20 -23.52
C LEU A 108 5.51 -0.93 -24.07
N SER A 109 4.76 -1.63 -23.21
CA SER A 109 3.51 -2.31 -23.60
C SER A 109 2.53 -1.35 -24.25
N SER A 110 2.30 -0.17 -23.64
CA SER A 110 1.38 0.83 -24.18
C SER A 110 1.89 1.43 -25.50
N THR A 111 3.21 1.62 -25.65
CA THR A 111 3.83 2.14 -26.87
C THR A 111 3.65 1.18 -28.05
N PHE A 112 3.75 -0.13 -27.83
CA PHE A 112 3.57 -1.13 -28.88
C PHE A 112 2.13 -1.57 -29.09
N SER A 113 1.19 -1.09 -28.30
CA SER A 113 -0.24 -1.39 -28.45
C SER A 113 -0.75 -0.87 -29.78
N GLY A 114 -1.30 -1.77 -30.62
CA GLY A 114 -1.76 -1.44 -31.97
C GLY A 114 -0.66 -1.41 -33.06
N ILE A 115 0.63 -1.57 -32.68
CA ILE A 115 1.77 -1.70 -33.61
C ILE A 115 2.18 -3.17 -33.71
N ASP A 116 2.53 -3.79 -32.58
CA ASP A 116 2.83 -5.21 -32.48
C ASP A 116 2.26 -5.75 -31.16
N ASN A 117 1.14 -6.44 -31.25
CA ASN A 117 0.43 -6.96 -30.09
C ASN A 117 1.25 -8.05 -29.34
N ARG A 118 2.09 -8.79 -30.04
CA ARG A 118 2.95 -9.81 -29.41
C ARG A 118 3.97 -9.14 -28.48
N ILE A 119 4.63 -8.07 -28.95
CA ILE A 119 5.56 -7.30 -28.11
C ILE A 119 4.80 -6.65 -26.95
N SER A 120 3.66 -6.02 -27.24
CA SER A 120 2.82 -5.38 -26.22
C SER A 120 2.43 -6.36 -25.10
N ASP A 121 1.97 -7.56 -25.46
CA ASP A 121 1.54 -8.57 -24.48
C ASP A 121 2.72 -9.15 -23.69
N ASP A 122 3.89 -9.31 -24.31
CA ASP A 122 5.11 -9.76 -23.62
C ASP A 122 5.56 -8.72 -22.59
N GLN A 123 5.59 -7.45 -22.98
CA GLN A 123 5.95 -6.36 -22.04
C GLN A 123 4.93 -6.25 -20.90
N ARG A 124 3.64 -6.42 -21.18
CA ARG A 124 2.59 -6.42 -20.13
C ARG A 124 2.79 -7.55 -19.12
N ARG A 125 3.15 -8.73 -19.60
CA ARG A 125 3.43 -9.89 -18.74
C ARG A 125 4.64 -9.63 -17.83
N THR A 126 5.72 -9.11 -18.40
CA THR A 126 6.92 -8.75 -17.64
C THR A 126 6.66 -7.60 -16.65
N ALA A 127 5.81 -6.63 -17.02
CA ALA A 127 5.37 -5.59 -16.09
C ALA A 127 4.61 -6.16 -14.89
N LEU A 128 3.74 -7.14 -15.12
CA LEU A 128 3.00 -7.81 -14.04
C LEU A 128 3.93 -8.62 -13.13
N GLU A 129 4.85 -9.39 -13.71
CA GLU A 129 5.85 -10.16 -12.96
C GLU A 129 6.71 -9.26 -12.05
N THR A 130 7.21 -8.16 -12.60
CA THR A 130 8.01 -7.20 -11.83
C THR A 130 7.18 -6.48 -10.76
N ALA A 131 5.90 -6.22 -11.00
CA ALA A 131 4.99 -5.68 -9.98
C ALA A 131 4.76 -6.69 -8.83
N GLN A 132 4.62 -7.98 -9.14
CA GLN A 132 4.50 -9.03 -8.12
C GLN A 132 5.77 -9.14 -7.26
N LEU A 133 6.95 -9.08 -7.87
CA LEU A 133 8.22 -9.09 -7.14
C LEU A 133 8.40 -7.84 -6.26
N ARG A 134 7.94 -6.66 -6.74
CA ARG A 134 7.89 -5.44 -5.92
C ARG A 134 7.04 -5.64 -4.67
N ASP A 135 5.87 -6.25 -4.84
CA ASP A 135 4.94 -6.47 -3.75
C ASP A 135 5.45 -7.57 -2.78
N GLN A 136 6.16 -8.58 -3.29
CA GLN A 136 6.87 -9.53 -2.43
C GLN A 136 7.95 -8.83 -1.60
N ALA A 137 8.82 -8.01 -2.22
CA ALA A 137 9.82 -7.22 -1.50
C ALA A 137 9.18 -6.27 -0.46
N THR A 138 7.97 -5.77 -0.75
CA THR A 138 7.21 -4.93 0.18
C THR A 138 6.71 -5.74 1.38
N TYR A 139 6.28 -6.98 1.15
CA TYR A 139 5.85 -7.90 2.21
C TYR A 139 7.01 -8.28 3.12
N ASP A 140 8.13 -8.67 2.54
CA ASP A 140 9.33 -9.04 3.30
C ASP A 140 9.84 -7.87 4.14
N LEU A 141 9.79 -6.64 3.59
CA LEU A 141 10.09 -5.41 4.33
C LEU A 141 9.15 -5.19 5.52
N ALA A 142 7.86 -5.44 5.34
CA ALA A 142 6.89 -5.37 6.44
C ALA A 142 7.21 -6.40 7.53
N LEU A 143 7.59 -7.64 7.16
CA LEU A 143 8.02 -8.66 8.11
C LEU A 143 9.29 -8.26 8.88
N VAL A 144 10.25 -7.62 8.22
CA VAL A 144 11.46 -7.07 8.87
C VAL A 144 11.08 -6.03 9.92
N HIS A 145 10.19 -5.08 9.60
CA HIS A 145 9.72 -4.10 10.57
C HIS A 145 8.97 -4.73 11.76
N ILE A 146 8.15 -5.77 11.51
CA ILE A 146 7.51 -6.52 12.59
C ILE A 146 8.56 -7.20 13.48
N ALA A 147 9.59 -7.82 12.88
CA ALA A 147 10.67 -8.46 13.63
C ALA A 147 11.49 -7.48 14.49
N GLN A 148 11.58 -6.24 14.05
CA GLN A 148 12.21 -5.12 14.79
C GLN A 148 11.29 -4.50 15.85
N SER A 149 10.08 -5.04 16.06
CA SER A 149 9.05 -4.47 16.94
C SER A 149 8.61 -3.05 16.51
N GLN A 150 8.54 -2.82 15.20
CA GLN A 150 8.11 -1.55 14.56
C GLN A 150 6.84 -1.77 13.72
N PRO A 151 5.72 -2.24 14.32
CA PRO A 151 4.50 -2.55 13.57
C PRO A 151 3.91 -1.33 12.86
N ASP A 152 4.11 -0.13 13.40
CA ASP A 152 3.63 1.13 12.79
C ASP A 152 4.20 1.35 11.38
N LEU A 153 5.41 0.87 11.10
CA LEU A 153 6.03 0.94 9.77
C LEU A 153 5.56 -0.20 8.85
N ALA A 154 5.17 -1.34 9.42
CA ALA A 154 4.67 -2.48 8.63
C ALA A 154 3.24 -2.24 8.12
N VAL A 155 2.37 -1.58 8.90
CA VAL A 155 0.95 -1.37 8.57
C VAL A 155 0.75 -0.76 7.17
N PRO A 156 1.34 0.39 6.81
CA PRO A 156 1.13 0.99 5.49
C PRO A 156 1.62 0.09 4.35
N LEU A 157 2.68 -0.69 4.56
CA LEU A 157 3.21 -1.62 3.57
C LEU A 157 2.24 -2.78 3.31
N LEU A 158 1.70 -3.38 4.38
CA LEU A 158 0.72 -4.47 4.27
C LEU A 158 -0.57 -4.00 3.61
N ILE A 159 -1.08 -2.80 3.94
CA ILE A 159 -2.25 -2.21 3.30
C ILE A 159 -2.01 -1.97 1.81
N GLN A 160 -0.82 -1.47 1.45
CA GLN A 160 -0.44 -1.30 0.05
C GLN A 160 -0.55 -2.62 -0.73
N ILE A 161 -0.13 -3.75 -0.13
CA ILE A 161 -0.20 -5.07 -0.77
C ILE A 161 -1.64 -5.55 -0.90
N VAL A 162 -2.45 -5.42 0.16
CA VAL A 162 -3.88 -5.79 0.10
C VAL A 162 -4.60 -5.05 -1.04
N ARG A 163 -4.24 -3.79 -1.28
CA ARG A 163 -4.80 -2.98 -2.39
C ARG A 163 -4.28 -3.40 -3.76
N SER A 164 -2.97 -3.64 -3.89
CA SER A 164 -2.34 -3.92 -5.20
C SER A 164 -2.60 -5.34 -5.67
N GLN A 165 -2.59 -6.31 -4.77
CA GLN A 165 -2.69 -7.73 -5.08
C GLN A 165 -4.11 -8.27 -5.04
N ASN A 166 -5.09 -7.50 -4.56
CA ASN A 166 -6.43 -7.98 -4.23
C ASN A 166 -6.40 -9.01 -3.06
N PRO A 167 -7.27 -8.88 -2.06
CA PRO A 167 -7.30 -9.79 -0.91
C PRO A 167 -7.67 -11.25 -1.22
N THR A 168 -8.04 -11.58 -2.47
CA THR A 168 -8.27 -12.97 -2.91
C THR A 168 -7.00 -13.72 -3.29
N THR A 169 -5.89 -13.02 -3.56
CA THR A 169 -4.58 -13.64 -3.83
C THR A 169 -3.93 -14.12 -2.54
N ASN A 170 -2.94 -15.02 -2.66
CA ASN A 170 -2.23 -15.52 -1.49
C ASN A 170 -1.54 -14.37 -0.74
N LEU A 171 -0.78 -13.53 -1.45
CA LEU A 171 -0.03 -12.43 -0.83
C LEU A 171 -0.96 -11.37 -0.22
N GLY A 172 -2.10 -11.07 -0.86
CA GLY A 172 -3.12 -10.18 -0.31
C GLY A 172 -3.74 -10.71 0.98
N ARG A 173 -4.08 -12.02 1.03
CA ARG A 173 -4.60 -12.68 2.23
C ARG A 173 -3.58 -12.71 3.36
N GLU A 174 -2.34 -13.11 3.07
CA GLU A 174 -1.25 -13.14 4.05
C GLU A 174 -1.00 -11.76 4.63
N SER A 175 -1.00 -10.71 3.79
CA SER A 175 -0.83 -9.33 4.25
C SER A 175 -1.96 -8.89 5.16
N TYR A 176 -3.22 -9.22 4.84
CA TYR A 176 -4.35 -8.93 5.73
C TYR A 176 -4.28 -9.72 7.03
N GLN A 177 -3.87 -10.98 6.98
CA GLN A 177 -3.67 -11.78 8.18
C GLN A 177 -2.58 -11.18 9.09
N ARG A 178 -1.48 -10.66 8.52
CA ARG A 178 -0.47 -9.95 9.32
C ARG A 178 -1.02 -8.70 10.00
N LEU A 179 -1.89 -7.93 9.30
CA LEU A 179 -2.58 -6.80 9.91
C LEU A 179 -3.45 -7.23 11.11
N PHE A 180 -4.09 -8.39 11.02
CA PHE A 180 -4.87 -8.96 12.13
C PHE A 180 -3.95 -9.44 13.27
N GLU A 181 -2.86 -10.15 12.96
CA GLU A 181 -1.92 -10.67 13.96
C GLU A 181 -1.21 -9.56 14.77
N ILE A 182 -0.89 -8.43 14.13
CA ILE A 182 -0.33 -7.25 14.82
C ILE A 182 -1.40 -6.41 15.53
N GLY A 183 -2.69 -6.79 15.44
CA GLY A 183 -3.80 -6.12 16.11
C GLY A 183 -4.23 -4.80 15.46
N PHE A 184 -3.88 -4.58 14.19
CA PHE A 184 -4.34 -3.39 13.45
C PHE A 184 -5.81 -3.48 13.06
N VAL A 185 -6.28 -4.66 12.65
CA VAL A 185 -7.69 -4.95 12.33
C VAL A 185 -8.28 -5.92 13.36
N GLU A 186 -9.55 -5.71 13.72
CA GLU A 186 -10.25 -6.51 14.74
C GLU A 186 -10.94 -7.77 14.17
N ALA A 187 -11.22 -7.77 12.87
CA ALA A 187 -11.95 -8.85 12.22
C ALA A 187 -11.00 -9.73 11.37
N PRO A 188 -10.97 -11.05 11.60
CA PRO A 188 -10.22 -11.96 10.73
C PRO A 188 -10.92 -12.10 9.37
N LEU A 189 -10.17 -12.47 8.33
CA LEU A 189 -10.74 -12.83 7.04
C LEU A 189 -11.46 -14.19 7.16
N GLN A 190 -12.76 -14.25 6.88
CA GLN A 190 -13.59 -15.46 7.06
C GLN A 190 -13.11 -16.68 6.25
N ALA A 191 -12.33 -16.49 5.18
CA ALA A 191 -11.75 -17.56 4.38
C ALA A 191 -10.60 -18.33 5.09
N ILE A 192 -10.17 -17.89 6.29
CA ILE A 192 -9.08 -18.49 7.08
C ILE A 192 -9.66 -18.99 8.41
N SER A 193 -10.72 -19.82 8.33
CA SER A 193 -11.45 -20.32 9.51
C SER A 193 -10.65 -21.29 10.40
N ASP A 194 -9.39 -21.57 10.11
CA ASP A 194 -8.56 -22.51 10.88
C ASP A 194 -7.61 -21.81 11.88
N VAL A 195 -7.68 -20.49 12.02
CA VAL A 195 -6.88 -19.77 13.01
C VAL A 195 -7.76 -19.49 14.23
N ASP A 196 -7.41 -20.15 15.36
CA ASP A 196 -8.03 -19.91 16.65
C ASP A 196 -7.93 -18.40 17.01
N PRO A 197 -9.04 -17.68 17.13
CA PRO A 197 -9.02 -16.25 17.46
C PRO A 197 -8.41 -15.97 18.84
N ALA A 198 -8.23 -16.99 19.69
CA ALA A 198 -7.55 -16.89 20.98
C ALA A 198 -6.01 -16.79 20.87
N ASN A 199 -5.43 -17.09 19.69
CA ASN A 199 -4.01 -16.94 19.40
C ASN A 199 -3.68 -15.65 18.63
N GLY A 200 -4.63 -14.74 18.46
CA GLY A 200 -4.33 -13.37 18.08
C GLY A 200 -3.35 -12.81 19.11
N PHE A 201 -2.12 -12.53 18.70
CA PHE A 201 -1.18 -11.79 19.54
C PHE A 201 -1.92 -10.55 20.00
N GLY A 202 -2.11 -10.41 21.32
CA GLY A 202 -2.71 -9.24 21.90
C GLY A 202 -2.05 -8.04 21.26
N GLY A 203 -2.83 -7.26 20.49
CA GLY A 203 -2.32 -6.14 19.72
C GLY A 203 -1.39 -5.38 20.64
N SER A 204 -0.17 -5.10 20.19
CA SER A 204 0.81 -4.47 21.06
C SER A 204 0.17 -3.16 21.52
N SER A 205 -0.18 -3.12 22.82
CA SER A 205 -0.80 -1.95 23.47
C SER A 205 0.06 -0.68 23.27
N ASP A 206 1.27 -0.87 22.78
CA ASP A 206 2.26 0.19 22.54
C ASP A 206 2.27 0.75 21.11
N MET A 207 1.55 0.13 20.16
CA MET A 207 1.48 0.64 18.79
C MET A 207 0.84 2.03 18.77
N LEU A 208 1.59 3.01 18.23
CA LEU A 208 1.11 4.40 18.13
C LEU A 208 0.02 4.51 17.06
N LEU A 209 0.23 3.86 15.90
CA LEU A 209 -0.72 3.85 14.79
C LEU A 209 -1.86 2.86 15.06
N SER A 210 -2.59 3.12 16.15
CA SER A 210 -3.77 2.35 16.57
C SER A 210 -4.79 3.29 17.21
N GLN A 211 -6.05 2.84 17.33
CA GLN A 211 -7.08 3.59 18.08
C GLN A 211 -6.58 3.88 19.50
N ALA A 212 -6.06 2.86 20.19
CA ALA A 212 -5.54 3.01 21.55
C ALA A 212 -4.33 3.97 21.61
N GLY A 213 -3.46 3.99 20.58
CA GLY A 213 -2.36 4.95 20.48
C GLY A 213 -2.84 6.38 20.39
N GLY A 214 -3.82 6.65 19.52
CA GLY A 214 -4.46 7.95 19.41
C GLY A 214 -5.17 8.38 20.71
N ASP A 215 -5.87 7.44 21.36
CA ASP A 215 -6.57 7.72 22.62
C ASP A 215 -5.59 8.04 23.76
N ARG A 216 -4.41 7.40 23.80
CA ARG A 216 -3.34 7.78 24.75
C ARG A 216 -2.80 9.18 24.51
N LEU A 217 -2.67 9.61 23.26
CA LEU A 217 -2.28 10.98 22.92
C LEU A 217 -3.32 11.99 23.39
N LEU A 218 -4.62 11.69 23.19
CA LEU A 218 -5.71 12.53 23.70
C LEU A 218 -5.69 12.61 25.23
N ALA A 219 -5.46 11.52 25.94
CA ALA A 219 -5.36 11.52 27.39
C ALA A 219 -4.19 12.40 27.88
N ARG A 220 -2.99 12.25 27.28
CA ARG A 220 -1.83 13.09 27.60
C ARG A 220 -2.07 14.57 27.31
N ALA A 221 -2.79 14.86 26.22
CA ALA A 221 -3.20 16.23 25.93
C ALA A 221 -4.14 16.80 27.01
N GLY A 222 -5.10 16.00 27.50
CA GLY A 222 -5.98 16.36 28.60
C GLY A 222 -5.23 16.68 29.88
N ASP A 223 -4.22 15.86 30.22
CA ASP A 223 -3.34 16.10 31.37
C ASP A 223 -2.55 17.42 31.21
N ALA A 224 -2.01 17.67 30.01
CA ALA A 224 -1.27 18.89 29.70
C ALA A 224 -2.18 20.13 29.76
N ILE A 225 -3.42 20.06 29.26
CA ILE A 225 -4.42 21.13 29.39
C ILE A 225 -4.73 21.41 30.85
N SER A 226 -4.90 20.37 31.67
CA SER A 226 -5.16 20.49 33.10
C SER A 226 -4.00 21.16 33.85
N ALA A 227 -2.78 20.91 33.39
CA ALA A 227 -1.57 21.54 33.89
C ALA A 227 -1.28 22.95 33.30
N GLN A 228 -2.15 23.44 32.39
CA GLN A 228 -1.96 24.66 31.61
C GLN A 228 -0.69 24.68 30.75
N ASP A 229 -0.13 23.49 30.45
CA ASP A 229 0.96 23.31 29.50
C ASP A 229 0.38 23.21 28.06
N TYR A 230 -0.03 24.37 27.56
CA TYR A 230 -0.66 24.44 26.25
C TYR A 230 0.27 24.06 25.09
N THR A 231 1.58 24.26 25.24
CA THR A 231 2.54 23.86 24.20
C THR A 231 2.53 22.35 24.03
N ARG A 232 2.66 21.62 25.14
CA ARG A 232 2.60 20.16 25.13
C ARG A 232 1.23 19.63 24.68
N ALA A 233 0.14 20.29 25.11
CA ALA A 233 -1.20 19.94 24.68
C ALA A 233 -1.37 20.05 23.16
N LEU A 234 -0.89 21.14 22.55
CA LEU A 234 -0.93 21.33 21.09
C LEU A 234 -0.17 20.23 20.34
N GLU A 235 1.05 19.88 20.79
CA GLU A 235 1.84 18.80 20.18
C GLU A 235 1.10 17.47 20.22
N GLN A 236 0.59 17.07 21.41
CA GLN A 236 -0.14 15.81 21.56
C GLN A 236 -1.44 15.76 20.76
N LEU A 237 -2.19 16.87 20.67
CA LEU A 237 -3.42 16.95 19.88
C LEU A 237 -3.16 16.90 18.38
N GLN A 238 -2.10 17.55 17.91
CA GLN A 238 -1.71 17.48 16.50
C GLN A 238 -1.28 16.06 16.11
N GLU A 239 -0.52 15.39 16.96
CA GLU A 239 -0.10 14.00 16.75
C GLU A 239 -1.31 13.07 16.77
N ALA A 240 -2.21 13.16 17.75
CA ALA A 240 -3.45 12.38 17.81
C ALA A 240 -4.31 12.57 16.55
N ARG A 241 -4.48 13.79 16.12
CA ARG A 241 -5.22 14.13 14.89
C ARG A 241 -4.58 13.48 13.66
N GLN A 242 -3.24 13.46 13.56
CA GLN A 242 -2.53 12.83 12.46
C GLN A 242 -2.71 11.31 12.49
N VAL A 243 -2.56 10.67 13.64
CA VAL A 243 -2.79 9.23 13.83
C VAL A 243 -4.20 8.84 13.40
N PHE A 244 -5.24 9.50 13.93
CA PHE A 244 -6.61 9.19 13.58
C PHE A 244 -6.93 9.44 12.10
N ASN A 245 -6.34 10.46 11.49
CA ASN A 245 -6.50 10.70 10.05
C ASN A 245 -5.89 9.57 9.21
N GLN A 246 -4.70 9.10 9.55
CA GLN A 246 -4.08 7.96 8.89
C GLN A 246 -4.90 6.69 9.07
N LEU A 247 -5.36 6.39 10.28
CA LEU A 247 -6.21 5.23 10.56
C LEU A 247 -7.51 5.26 9.75
N SER A 248 -8.19 6.41 9.72
CA SER A 248 -9.43 6.56 8.95
C SER A 248 -9.20 6.27 7.46
N ASN A 249 -8.13 6.80 6.88
CA ASN A 249 -7.77 6.54 5.49
C ASN A 249 -7.44 5.05 5.26
N PHE A 250 -6.64 4.44 6.11
CA PHE A 250 -6.27 3.03 5.99
C PHE A 250 -7.48 2.09 6.09
N TYR A 251 -8.39 2.34 7.03
CA TYR A 251 -9.62 1.56 7.12
C TYR A 251 -10.55 1.76 5.90
N GLN A 252 -10.60 2.97 5.32
CA GLN A 252 -11.36 3.21 4.09
C GLN A 252 -10.75 2.46 2.91
N GLU A 253 -9.42 2.46 2.78
CA GLU A 253 -8.69 1.74 1.74
C GLU A 253 -8.91 0.24 1.83
N LEU A 254 -8.79 -0.32 3.03
CA LEU A 254 -9.09 -1.73 3.28
C LEU A 254 -10.56 -2.06 2.98
N ALA A 255 -11.51 -1.25 3.44
CA ALA A 255 -12.92 -1.46 3.16
C ALA A 255 -13.22 -1.48 1.66
N GLY A 256 -12.56 -0.59 0.90
CA GLY A 256 -12.63 -0.58 -0.56
C GLY A 256 -12.12 -1.87 -1.18
N SER A 257 -10.99 -2.39 -0.69
CA SER A 257 -10.36 -3.63 -1.18
C SER A 257 -11.25 -4.87 -0.97
N PHE A 258 -12.07 -4.89 0.08
CA PHE A 258 -13.01 -5.98 0.37
C PHE A 258 -14.41 -5.77 -0.20
N SER A 259 -14.67 -4.63 -0.84
CA SER A 259 -15.97 -4.35 -1.47
C SER A 259 -16.27 -5.36 -2.60
N GLY A 260 -17.37 -6.09 -2.47
CA GLY A 260 -17.75 -7.15 -3.42
C GLY A 260 -17.07 -8.52 -3.18
N ILE A 261 -16.16 -8.61 -2.20
CA ILE A 261 -15.47 -9.86 -1.80
C ILE A 261 -16.05 -10.36 -0.47
N ASP A 262 -16.01 -9.52 0.56
CA ASP A 262 -16.58 -9.78 1.89
C ASP A 262 -17.30 -8.51 2.39
N GLY A 263 -18.63 -8.52 2.23
CA GLY A 263 -19.48 -7.38 2.59
C GLY A 263 -19.47 -7.09 4.09
N ASN A 264 -19.40 -8.12 4.94
CA ASN A 264 -19.39 -7.95 6.39
C ASN A 264 -18.09 -7.33 6.86
N LEU A 265 -16.98 -7.80 6.32
CA LEU A 265 -15.66 -7.24 6.61
C LEU A 265 -15.54 -5.81 6.09
N SER A 266 -15.97 -5.55 4.86
CA SER A 266 -15.99 -4.21 4.28
C SER A 266 -16.80 -3.23 5.16
N GLU A 267 -17.97 -3.64 5.65
CA GLU A 267 -18.79 -2.81 6.54
C GLU A 267 -18.15 -2.60 7.91
N THR A 268 -17.50 -3.62 8.46
CA THR A 268 -16.77 -3.50 9.73
C THR A 268 -15.63 -2.50 9.61
N LEU A 269 -14.86 -2.57 8.52
CA LEU A 269 -13.76 -1.63 8.24
C LEU A 269 -14.27 -0.19 8.01
N ARG A 270 -15.43 -0.02 7.34
CA ARG A 270 -16.08 1.30 7.21
C ARG A 270 -16.47 1.89 8.56
N ARG A 271 -17.01 1.07 9.47
CA ARG A 271 -17.35 1.52 10.84
C ARG A 271 -16.10 1.93 11.62
N SER A 272 -14.99 1.19 11.46
CA SER A 272 -13.71 1.58 12.06
C SER A 272 -13.18 2.89 11.47
N ALA A 273 -13.27 3.08 10.14
CA ALA A 273 -12.93 4.34 9.48
C ALA A 273 -13.76 5.52 10.01
N LEU A 274 -15.07 5.32 10.21
CA LEU A 274 -15.96 6.37 10.76
C LEU A 274 -15.57 6.71 12.20
N ARG A 275 -15.36 5.71 13.06
CA ARG A 275 -14.96 5.89 14.47
C ARG A 275 -13.66 6.68 14.58
N THR A 276 -12.65 6.33 13.78
CA THR A 276 -11.38 7.05 13.77
C THR A 276 -11.50 8.48 13.22
N ALA A 277 -12.38 8.70 12.24
CA ALA A 277 -12.69 10.05 11.76
C ALA A 277 -13.37 10.91 12.83
N GLU A 278 -14.28 10.33 13.62
CA GLU A 278 -14.90 11.00 14.77
C GLU A 278 -13.85 11.35 15.85
N SER A 279 -12.93 10.43 16.17
CA SER A 279 -11.83 10.70 17.10
C SER A 279 -10.88 11.79 16.60
N ARG A 280 -10.59 11.82 15.28
CA ARG A 280 -9.83 12.92 14.65
C ARG A 280 -10.51 14.27 14.84
N ASP A 281 -11.82 14.31 14.67
CA ASP A 281 -12.58 15.55 14.77
C ASP A 281 -12.71 16.00 16.24
N GLU A 282 -12.78 15.06 17.19
CA GLU A 282 -12.68 15.37 18.63
C GLU A 282 -11.29 15.97 18.99
N ALA A 283 -10.20 15.38 18.49
CA ALA A 283 -8.86 15.93 18.64
C ALA A 283 -8.76 17.35 18.04
N THR A 284 -9.38 17.57 16.88
CA THR A 284 -9.45 18.87 16.22
C THR A 284 -10.24 19.90 17.06
N TYR A 285 -11.31 19.46 17.72
CA TYR A 285 -12.10 20.30 18.60
C TYR A 285 -11.31 20.74 19.83
N GLN A 286 -10.64 19.80 20.49
CA GLN A 286 -9.79 20.12 21.64
C GLN A 286 -8.64 21.05 21.24
N LEU A 287 -8.04 20.85 20.06
CA LEU A 287 -7.01 21.74 19.50
C LEU A 287 -7.54 23.18 19.33
N ALA A 288 -8.76 23.33 18.82
CA ALA A 288 -9.41 24.62 18.70
C ALA A 288 -9.66 25.29 20.08
N LEU A 289 -10.06 24.51 21.09
CA LEU A 289 -10.25 25.00 22.44
C LEU A 289 -8.94 25.47 23.10
N VAL A 290 -7.82 24.78 22.87
CA VAL A 290 -6.50 25.19 23.36
C VAL A 290 -6.05 26.50 22.69
N HIS A 291 -6.24 26.65 21.37
CA HIS A 291 -5.96 27.92 20.70
C HIS A 291 -6.83 29.06 21.25
N ARG A 292 -8.12 28.78 21.51
CA ARG A 292 -9.02 29.75 22.15
C ARG A 292 -8.53 30.14 23.57
N ALA A 293 -8.05 29.18 24.37
CA ALA A 293 -7.52 29.44 25.71
C ALA A 293 -6.23 30.30 25.69
N GLN A 294 -5.53 30.32 24.55
CA GLN A 294 -4.36 31.18 24.32
C GLN A 294 -4.69 32.52 23.63
N ASP A 295 -5.99 32.87 23.51
CA ASP A 295 -6.48 34.04 22.78
C ASP A 295 -6.11 34.07 21.29
N GLN A 296 -5.86 32.88 20.69
CA GLN A 296 -5.52 32.68 19.26
C GLN A 296 -6.77 32.31 18.44
N SER A 297 -7.77 33.20 18.43
CA SER A 297 -9.06 32.94 17.77
C SER A 297 -8.93 32.71 16.28
N GLU A 298 -7.95 33.32 15.60
CA GLU A 298 -7.64 33.13 14.19
C GLU A 298 -7.18 31.72 13.86
N LEU A 299 -6.60 30.99 14.79
CA LEU A 299 -6.22 29.57 14.63
C LEU A 299 -7.37 28.63 15.03
N ALA A 300 -8.21 29.02 15.98
CA ALA A 300 -9.35 28.23 16.43
C ALA A 300 -10.48 28.19 15.39
N VAL A 301 -10.81 29.30 14.75
CA VAL A 301 -11.94 29.44 13.83
C VAL A 301 -11.87 28.46 12.64
N PRO A 302 -10.77 28.31 11.90
CA PRO A 302 -10.69 27.35 10.79
C PRO A 302 -10.90 25.90 11.22
N LEU A 303 -10.41 25.52 12.43
CA LEU A 303 -10.58 24.18 12.98
C LEU A 303 -12.06 23.91 13.32
N LEU A 304 -12.74 24.87 13.94
CA LEU A 304 -14.16 24.76 14.24
C LEU A 304 -15.03 24.68 12.97
N ILE A 305 -14.71 25.45 11.93
CA ILE A 305 -15.39 25.36 10.64
C ILE A 305 -15.18 23.98 10.01
N GLN A 306 -13.95 23.44 10.08
CA GLN A 306 -13.67 22.09 9.60
C GLN A 306 -14.56 21.06 10.26
N ILE A 307 -14.77 21.12 11.58
CA ILE A 307 -15.63 20.20 12.32
C ILE A 307 -17.09 20.35 11.92
N VAL A 308 -17.62 21.56 11.80
CA VAL A 308 -19.01 21.81 11.36
C VAL A 308 -19.25 21.20 9.97
N ARG A 309 -18.25 21.23 9.09
CA ARG A 309 -18.33 20.64 7.74
C ARG A 309 -18.23 19.13 7.73
N SER A 310 -17.33 18.54 8.52
CA SER A 310 -17.08 17.09 8.54
C SER A 310 -18.16 16.33 9.29
N GLN A 311 -18.61 16.86 10.43
CA GLN A 311 -19.52 16.17 11.35
C GLN A 311 -21.00 16.42 11.08
N ASN A 312 -21.36 17.24 10.14
CA ASN A 312 -22.71 17.78 10.00
C ASN A 312 -23.10 18.67 11.21
N PRO A 313 -23.66 19.88 11.00
CA PRO A 313 -24.01 20.79 12.09
C PRO A 313 -25.10 20.25 13.06
N THR A 314 -25.81 19.18 12.71
CA THR A 314 -26.81 18.55 13.59
C THR A 314 -26.20 17.55 14.58
N SER A 315 -24.97 17.08 14.36
CA SER A 315 -24.25 16.18 15.29
C SER A 315 -23.92 16.88 16.61
N PRO A 316 -23.70 16.12 17.70
CA PRO A 316 -23.31 16.74 18.99
C PRO A 316 -22.03 17.59 18.88
N LEU A 317 -21.01 17.08 18.18
CA LEU A 317 -19.74 17.79 18.02
C LEU A 317 -19.85 18.98 17.06
N GLY A 318 -20.60 18.84 15.96
CA GLY A 318 -20.88 19.94 15.03
C GLY A 318 -21.61 21.11 15.71
N ARG A 319 -22.59 20.82 16.58
CA ARG A 319 -23.27 21.83 17.39
C ARG A 319 -22.34 22.54 18.37
N LYS A 320 -21.49 21.78 19.09
CA LYS A 320 -20.48 22.35 20.00
C LYS A 320 -19.52 23.27 19.22
N ALA A 321 -19.03 22.84 18.08
CA ALA A 321 -18.14 23.64 17.25
C ALA A 321 -18.82 24.92 16.74
N TYR A 322 -20.06 24.84 16.31
CA TYR A 322 -20.84 26.02 15.88
C TYR A 322 -21.07 27.00 17.06
N GLN A 323 -21.37 26.48 18.25
CA GLN A 323 -21.52 27.29 19.44
C GLN A 323 -20.23 28.03 19.79
N GLN A 324 -19.06 27.38 19.64
CA GLN A 324 -17.77 28.03 19.85
C GLN A 324 -17.54 29.16 18.83
N LEU A 325 -17.92 28.99 17.56
CA LEU A 325 -17.88 30.06 16.56
C LEU A 325 -18.77 31.24 16.92
N PHE A 326 -19.94 30.99 17.51
CA PHE A 326 -20.84 32.03 18.01
C PHE A 326 -20.25 32.76 19.20
N GLU A 327 -19.67 32.05 20.17
CA GLU A 327 -19.02 32.65 21.36
C GLU A 327 -17.79 33.48 21.00
N LEU A 328 -17.07 33.11 19.93
CA LEU A 328 -15.95 33.89 19.38
C LEU A 328 -16.40 35.10 18.55
N GLY A 329 -17.73 35.29 18.36
CA GLY A 329 -18.28 36.38 17.55
C GLY A 329 -18.08 36.21 16.05
N PHE A 330 -17.63 35.03 15.59
CA PHE A 330 -17.43 34.75 14.16
C PHE A 330 -18.76 34.60 13.40
N VAL A 331 -19.78 34.02 14.04
CA VAL A 331 -21.16 33.96 13.53
C VAL A 331 -22.07 34.74 14.42
N GLN A 332 -23.08 35.43 13.85
CA GLN A 332 -24.02 36.29 14.57
C GLN A 332 -25.30 35.57 15.02
N THR A 333 -25.62 34.45 14.36
CA THR A 333 -26.86 33.70 14.64
C THR A 333 -26.53 32.52 15.56
N PRO A 334 -27.16 32.41 16.75
CA PRO A 334 -26.95 31.27 17.62
C PRO A 334 -27.54 29.99 17.00
N TYR A 335 -27.02 28.83 17.39
CA TYR A 335 -27.60 27.55 16.96
C TYR A 335 -29.04 27.43 17.45
N PRO A 336 -29.98 26.99 16.58
CA PRO A 336 -31.40 26.85 16.97
C PRO A 336 -31.53 25.91 18.17
N ARG A 337 -32.15 26.38 19.25
CA ARG A 337 -32.57 25.50 20.34
C ARG A 337 -33.76 24.70 19.84
N TYR A 338 -33.58 23.40 19.59
CA TYR A 338 -34.72 22.52 19.38
C TYR A 338 -35.55 22.58 20.68
N GLN A 339 -36.75 23.14 20.59
CA GLN A 339 -37.78 22.93 21.62
C GLN A 339 -38.16 21.46 21.49
N THR A 340 -37.73 20.63 22.45
CA THR A 340 -38.31 19.32 22.67
C THR A 340 -39.77 19.55 23.06
N ASN A 341 -40.69 19.35 22.09
CA ASN A 341 -42.10 19.18 22.39
C ASN A 341 -42.32 17.81 23.02
#